data_a00be44f9eee6dbf5414e68f89f40a70
#
_entry.id   a00be44f9eee6dbf5414e68f89f40a70
#
_cell.length_a   1.000
_cell.length_b   1.000
_cell.length_c   1.000
_cell.angle_alpha   90.00
_cell.angle_beta   90.00
_cell.angle_gamma   90.00
#
_symmetry.space_group_name_H-M   'P 1'
#
loop_
_entity.id
_entity.type
_entity.pdbx_description
1 polymer ?
#
loop_
_entity_poly.entity_id
_entity_poly.type
_entity_poly.pdbx_seq_one_letter_code
_entity_poly.pdbx_strand_id
1 'polypeptide(L)'
;MALFIDVHHTAAKGLDAQTMAEVHSRDLAIQDRYGVRFLRYWFDPVTGKTFCLSEAPSMEAVNAVHQQANGTMADEIFVVYEGQ
;
A
#
# COMPACT_ATOMS: atom_id res chain seq x y z
N MET A 1 11.31 4.95 -12.05
CA MET A 1 11.01 5.11 -10.61
C MET A 1 11.33 3.82 -9.89
N ALA A 2 11.57 3.90 -8.60
CA ALA A 2 11.86 2.71 -7.81
C ALA A 2 10.58 1.93 -7.49
N LEU A 3 10.74 0.63 -7.26
CA LEU A 3 9.70 -0.24 -6.74
C LEU A 3 9.78 -0.29 -5.22
N PHE A 4 8.63 -0.27 -4.58
CA PHE A 4 8.52 -0.37 -3.12
C PHE A 4 7.52 -1.44 -2.74
N ILE A 5 7.85 -2.18 -1.67
CA ILE A 5 6.87 -2.98 -0.93
C ILE A 5 6.64 -2.26 0.38
N ASP A 6 5.40 -1.91 0.67
CA ASP A 6 5.04 -1.42 1.99
C ASP A 6 4.18 -2.44 2.73
N VAL A 7 4.33 -2.48 4.04
CA VAL A 7 3.69 -3.48 4.90
C VAL A 7 2.96 -2.77 6.03
N HIS A 8 1.69 -3.12 6.18
CA HIS A 8 0.88 -2.75 7.34
C HIS A 8 0.70 -4.02 8.19
N HIS A 9 0.97 -3.95 9.49
CA HIS A 9 0.98 -5.15 10.32
C HIS A 9 -0.41 -5.67 10.68
N THR A 10 -1.38 -4.79 10.91
CA THR A 10 -2.70 -5.19 11.42
C THR A 10 -3.87 -4.56 10.68
N ALA A 11 -3.62 -3.80 9.64
CA ALA A 11 -4.66 -2.98 8.97
C ALA A 11 -5.80 -3.82 8.37
N ALA A 12 -5.52 -5.06 7.97
CA ALA A 12 -6.50 -5.94 7.31
C ALA A 12 -7.12 -6.98 8.23
N LYS A 13 -6.85 -6.93 9.54
CA LYS A 13 -7.32 -7.97 10.45
C LYS A 13 -8.84 -8.07 10.45
N GLY A 14 -9.36 -9.27 10.11
CA GLY A 14 -10.78 -9.53 10.06
C GLY A 14 -11.50 -8.95 8.84
N LEU A 15 -10.79 -8.33 7.90
CA LEU A 15 -11.40 -7.76 6.70
C LEU A 15 -11.56 -8.82 5.61
N ASP A 16 -12.61 -8.65 4.80
CA ASP A 16 -12.82 -9.48 3.62
C ASP A 16 -12.23 -8.82 2.38
N ALA A 17 -12.23 -9.55 1.26
CA ALA A 17 -11.65 -9.08 0.01
C ALA A 17 -12.35 -7.82 -0.52
N GLN A 18 -13.66 -7.72 -0.34
CA GLN A 18 -14.42 -6.56 -0.79
C GLN A 18 -14.05 -5.30 -0.02
N THR A 19 -13.95 -5.40 1.30
CA THR A 19 -13.55 -4.29 2.16
C THR A 19 -12.13 -3.83 1.85
N MET A 20 -11.21 -4.78 1.62
CA MET A 20 -9.85 -4.43 1.22
C MET A 20 -9.81 -3.73 -0.13
N ALA A 21 -10.63 -4.16 -1.09
CA ALA A 21 -10.72 -3.48 -2.38
C ALA A 21 -11.21 -2.03 -2.23
N GLU A 22 -12.14 -1.78 -1.33
CA GLU A 22 -12.62 -0.43 -1.02
C GLU A 22 -11.52 0.44 -0.41
N VAL A 23 -10.76 -0.12 0.54
CA VAL A 23 -9.61 0.56 1.15
C VAL A 23 -8.59 0.92 0.06
N HIS A 24 -8.25 -0.04 -0.78
CA HIS A 24 -7.28 0.15 -1.86
C HIS A 24 -7.77 1.17 -2.89
N SER A 25 -9.08 1.20 -3.19
CA SER A 25 -9.63 2.16 -4.14
C SER A 25 -9.42 3.61 -3.70
N ARG A 26 -9.37 3.88 -2.40
CA ARG A 26 -9.08 5.21 -1.89
C ARG A 26 -7.64 5.61 -2.15
N ASP A 27 -6.69 4.66 -2.05
CA ASP A 27 -5.30 4.91 -2.44
C ASP A 27 -5.21 5.26 -3.93
N LEU A 28 -5.89 4.49 -4.78
CA LEU A 28 -5.87 4.72 -6.23
C LEU A 28 -6.43 6.08 -6.61
N ALA A 29 -7.41 6.57 -5.87
CA ALA A 29 -8.04 7.86 -6.16
C ALA A 29 -7.12 9.05 -5.93
N ILE A 30 -6.07 8.91 -5.10
CA ILE A 30 -5.17 10.02 -4.75
C ILE A 30 -3.73 9.80 -5.25
N GLN A 31 -3.36 8.61 -5.68
CA GLN A 31 -1.98 8.25 -6.00
C GLN A 31 -1.31 9.21 -6.97
N ASP A 32 -2.05 9.73 -7.96
CA ASP A 32 -1.49 10.62 -8.99
C ASP A 32 -0.96 11.93 -8.42
N ARG A 33 -1.52 12.40 -7.30
CA ARG A 33 -1.06 13.63 -6.65
C ARG A 33 0.38 13.55 -6.18
N TYR A 34 0.84 12.33 -5.90
CA TYR A 34 2.17 12.10 -5.34
C TYR A 34 3.09 11.36 -6.31
N GLY A 35 2.63 11.14 -7.55
CA GLY A 35 3.41 10.42 -8.56
C GLY A 35 3.58 8.93 -8.24
N VAL A 36 2.68 8.38 -7.45
CA VAL A 36 2.69 6.97 -7.03
C VAL A 36 1.77 6.16 -7.92
N ARG A 37 2.16 4.92 -8.18
CA ARG A 37 1.35 3.98 -8.93
C ARG A 37 1.36 2.63 -8.20
N PHE A 38 0.26 2.28 -7.54
CA PHE A 38 0.10 0.99 -6.91
C PHE A 38 -0.19 -0.06 -7.97
N LEU A 39 0.57 -1.16 -7.95
CA LEU A 39 0.51 -2.22 -8.96
C LEU A 39 -0.29 -3.40 -8.47
N ARG A 40 -0.07 -3.84 -7.24
CA ARG A 40 -0.71 -5.00 -6.63
C ARG A 40 -0.73 -4.84 -5.12
N TYR A 41 -1.61 -5.60 -4.46
CA TYR A 41 -1.57 -5.77 -3.03
C TYR A 41 -1.98 -7.19 -2.65
N TRP A 42 -1.54 -7.62 -1.48
CA TRP A 42 -1.90 -8.89 -0.87
C TRP A 42 -2.28 -8.62 0.57
N PHE A 43 -3.17 -9.44 1.12
CA PHE A 43 -3.51 -9.28 2.53
C PHE A 43 -3.80 -10.64 3.16
N ASP A 44 -3.56 -10.70 4.48
CA ASP A 44 -3.83 -11.85 5.31
C ASP A 44 -4.86 -11.42 6.38
N PRO A 45 -6.12 -11.82 6.27
CA PRO A 45 -7.15 -11.39 7.22
C PRO A 45 -6.98 -11.97 8.62
N VAL A 46 -6.20 -13.05 8.76
CA VAL A 46 -5.94 -13.67 10.08
C VAL A 46 -4.97 -12.84 10.89
N THR A 47 -3.81 -12.49 10.31
CA THR A 47 -2.82 -11.66 10.99
C THR A 47 -3.10 -10.18 10.86
N GLY A 48 -3.79 -9.78 9.80
CA GLY A 48 -4.03 -8.38 9.45
C GLY A 48 -2.94 -7.76 8.59
N LYS A 49 -1.94 -8.53 8.18
CA LYS A 49 -0.85 -7.99 7.35
C LYS A 49 -1.33 -7.67 5.95
N THR A 50 -0.88 -6.53 5.44
CA THR A 50 -1.15 -6.08 4.07
C THR A 50 0.17 -5.71 3.43
N PHE A 51 0.36 -6.12 2.18
CA PHE A 51 1.56 -5.87 1.39
C PHE A 51 1.13 -5.14 0.13
N CYS A 52 1.70 -3.95 -0.12
CA CYS A 52 1.41 -3.17 -1.33
C CYS A 52 2.67 -3.02 -2.16
N LEU A 53 2.59 -3.34 -3.45
CA LEU A 53 3.66 -3.11 -4.41
C LEU A 53 3.35 -1.84 -5.18
N SER A 54 4.32 -0.93 -5.25
CA SER A 54 4.14 0.35 -5.95
C SER A 54 5.39 0.80 -6.67
N GLU A 55 5.19 1.64 -7.70
CA GLU A 55 6.22 2.49 -8.27
C GLU A 55 6.05 3.88 -7.70
N ALA A 56 7.12 4.50 -7.24
CA ALA A 56 7.04 5.81 -6.61
C ALA A 56 8.37 6.55 -6.69
N PRO A 57 8.33 7.90 -6.57
CA PRO A 57 9.56 8.68 -6.51
C PRO A 57 10.30 8.52 -5.18
N SER A 58 9.59 8.17 -4.09
CA SER A 58 10.18 8.04 -2.76
C SER A 58 9.27 7.26 -1.83
N MET A 59 9.81 6.80 -0.70
CA MET A 59 9.04 6.20 0.38
C MET A 59 8.02 7.18 0.96
N GLU A 60 8.41 8.43 1.09
CA GLU A 60 7.57 9.50 1.62
C GLU A 60 6.32 9.69 0.76
N ALA A 61 6.46 9.57 -0.56
CA ALA A 61 5.32 9.68 -1.47
C ALA A 61 4.32 8.54 -1.25
N VAL A 62 4.80 7.31 -1.05
CA VAL A 62 3.94 6.15 -0.76
C VAL A 62 3.15 6.38 0.53
N ASN A 63 3.84 6.78 1.59
CA ASN A 63 3.20 7.05 2.88
C ASN A 63 2.21 8.22 2.80
N ALA A 64 2.51 9.24 2.01
CA ALA A 64 1.61 10.38 1.82
C ALA A 64 0.27 9.93 1.21
N VAL A 65 0.29 9.01 0.25
CA VAL A 65 -0.94 8.45 -0.33
C VAL A 65 -1.73 7.71 0.75
N HIS A 66 -1.10 6.78 1.46
CA HIS A 66 -1.78 6.00 2.49
C HIS A 66 -2.36 6.88 3.60
N GLN A 67 -1.59 7.87 4.06
CA GLN A 67 -2.03 8.78 5.11
C GLN A 67 -3.25 9.59 4.66
N GLN A 68 -3.22 10.14 3.47
CA GLN A 68 -4.32 10.95 2.96
C GLN A 68 -5.54 10.11 2.63
N ALA A 69 -5.34 8.92 2.05
CA ALA A 69 -6.45 8.07 1.62
C ALA A 69 -7.15 7.39 2.80
N ASN A 70 -6.39 6.86 3.74
CA ASN A 70 -6.91 5.96 4.77
C ASN A 70 -6.47 6.33 6.19
N GLY A 71 -5.71 7.41 6.36
CA GLY A 71 -5.31 7.90 7.67
C GLY A 71 -4.21 7.09 8.35
N THR A 72 -3.55 6.19 7.64
CA THR A 72 -2.49 5.35 8.19
C THR A 72 -1.27 5.36 7.28
N MET A 73 -0.08 5.26 7.88
CA MET A 73 1.15 5.03 7.15
C MET A 73 1.55 3.57 7.27
N ALA A 74 2.43 3.12 6.39
CA ALA A 74 2.98 1.77 6.47
C ALA A 74 3.84 1.61 7.73
N ASP A 75 3.81 0.41 8.30
CA ASP A 75 4.71 0.06 9.42
C ASP A 75 6.13 -0.18 8.91
N GLU A 76 6.27 -0.69 7.69
CA GLU A 76 7.56 -0.96 7.05
C GLU A 76 7.46 -0.63 5.56
N ILE A 77 8.54 -0.08 4.99
CA ILE A 77 8.65 0.13 3.55
C ILE A 77 10.05 -0.31 3.11
N PHE A 78 10.10 -1.05 2.01
CA PHE A 78 11.34 -1.56 1.43
C PHE A 78 11.44 -1.14 -0.02
N VAL A 79 12.63 -0.70 -0.44
CA VAL A 79 13.00 -0.62 -1.85
C VAL A 79 13.26 -2.04 -2.30
N VAL A 80 12.64 -2.46 -3.40
CA VAL A 80 12.77 -3.82 -3.88
C VAL A 80 13.13 -3.86 -5.35
N TYR A 81 13.76 -4.95 -5.74
CA TYR A 81 14.07 -5.24 -7.13
C TYR A 81 13.38 -6.54 -7.49
N GLU A 82 12.70 -6.52 -8.63
CA GLU A 82 11.97 -7.71 -9.08
C GLU A 82 12.92 -8.72 -9.69
N GLY A 83 12.76 -9.99 -9.32
CA GLY A 83 13.48 -11.10 -9.89
C GLY A 83 12.53 -12.21 -10.31
N GLN A 84 13.02 -13.11 -11.16
CA GLN A 84 12.27 -14.28 -11.60
C GLN A 84 13.08 -15.55 -11.44
#